data_cac9c6d449bf75a164227ab3798a8381
#
_entry.id   cac9c6d449bf75a164227ab3798a8381
#
_cell.length_a   1.000
_cell.length_b   1.000
_cell.length_c   1.000
_cell.angle_alpha   90.00
_cell.angle_beta   90.00
_cell.angle_gamma   90.00
#
_symmetry.space_group_name_H-M   'P 1'
#
loop_
_entity.id
_entity.type
_entity.pdbx_description
1 polymer ?
#
loop_
_entity_poly.entity_id
_entity_poly.type
_entity_poly.pdbx_seq_one_letter_code
_entity_poly.pdbx_strand_id
1 'polypeptide(L)'
;VVPVGEGIAIPWLYLIYCLILLVGLCNAVNLTDGLDGLAAGTVMVVMLVMAAIAFRAGVLEPALFAGALAGACIGFLWFNSHPADIFMGDTGSLALGMALGCLAVVTKTEFVVIIIGGLFVAEALSVMIQVFYYKKTKKRIFLMAPLHHHFEKKGWSETKVVVRFWIVSGMLAACGFVLYFATTLGA
;
A
#
# COMPACT_ATOMS: atom_id res chain seq x y z
N VAL A 1 -0.85 -19.21 -8.69
CA VAL A 1 0.42 -19.65 -9.27
C VAL A 1 0.54 -18.91 -10.58
N VAL A 2 1.44 -17.93 -10.69
CA VAL A 2 1.94 -17.55 -12.01
C VAL A 2 2.57 -18.85 -12.54
N PRO A 3 2.12 -19.44 -13.64
CA PRO A 3 2.85 -20.52 -14.27
C PRO A 3 4.11 -19.89 -14.84
N VAL A 4 5.14 -19.79 -14.03
CA VAL A 4 6.50 -19.79 -14.54
C VAL A 4 6.59 -21.16 -15.16
N GLY A 5 6.58 -21.22 -16.51
CA GLY A 5 6.51 -22.44 -17.27
C GLY A 5 7.43 -23.50 -16.70
N GLU A 6 7.15 -24.78 -16.96
CA GLU A 6 7.87 -25.95 -16.46
C GLU A 6 9.40 -25.76 -16.52
N GLY A 7 9.95 -25.00 -15.60
CA GLY A 7 11.31 -24.57 -15.58
C GLY A 7 11.73 -24.11 -14.21
N ILE A 8 12.53 -24.95 -13.56
CA ILE A 8 13.38 -24.66 -12.41
C ILE A 8 12.63 -23.88 -11.31
N ALA A 9 11.89 -24.60 -10.46
CA ALA A 9 11.42 -24.07 -9.20
C ALA A 9 12.66 -23.66 -8.37
N ILE A 10 12.93 -22.37 -8.27
CA ILE A 10 13.96 -21.84 -7.39
C ILE A 10 13.24 -21.31 -6.14
N PRO A 11 12.91 -22.17 -5.16
CA PRO A 11 12.07 -21.80 -4.02
C PRO A 11 12.70 -20.69 -3.16
N TRP A 12 14.03 -20.63 -3.11
CA TRP A 12 14.74 -19.58 -2.39
C TRP A 12 14.62 -18.20 -3.06
N LEU A 13 14.48 -18.13 -4.39
CA LEU A 13 14.26 -16.87 -5.10
C LEU A 13 12.89 -16.28 -4.78
N TYR A 14 11.87 -17.14 -4.70
CA TYR A 14 10.54 -16.73 -4.25
C TYR A 14 10.55 -16.24 -2.80
N LEU A 15 11.30 -16.91 -1.93
CA LEU A 15 11.46 -16.47 -0.55
C LEU A 15 12.08 -15.07 -0.45
N ILE A 16 13.16 -14.82 -1.22
CA ILE A 16 13.78 -13.49 -1.29
C ILE A 16 12.78 -12.45 -1.81
N TYR A 17 12.04 -12.78 -2.86
CA TYR A 17 10.99 -11.90 -3.38
C TYR A 17 9.94 -11.57 -2.33
N CYS A 18 9.41 -12.56 -1.61
CA CYS A 18 8.46 -12.35 -0.52
C CYS A 18 9.04 -11.46 0.58
N LEU A 19 10.29 -11.68 0.98
CA LEU A 19 10.96 -10.83 1.98
C LEU A 19 11.06 -9.38 1.53
N ILE A 20 11.44 -9.14 0.27
CA ILE A 20 11.51 -7.79 -0.30
C ILE A 20 10.12 -7.15 -0.33
N LEU A 21 9.09 -7.90 -0.72
CA LEU A 21 7.71 -7.43 -0.76
C LEU A 21 7.21 -7.04 0.64
N LEU A 22 7.41 -7.93 1.63
CA LEU A 22 6.98 -7.72 3.01
C LEU A 22 7.65 -6.48 3.62
N VAL A 23 8.98 -6.43 3.56
CA VAL A 23 9.75 -5.29 4.08
C VAL A 23 9.44 -4.01 3.31
N GLY A 24 9.28 -4.11 2.00
CA GLY A 24 8.93 -2.99 1.12
C GLY A 24 7.58 -2.39 1.48
N LEU A 25 6.52 -3.20 1.59
CA LEU A 25 5.18 -2.73 1.94
C LEU A 25 5.11 -2.22 3.37
N CYS A 26 5.80 -2.89 4.32
CA CYS A 26 5.91 -2.44 5.69
C CYS A 26 6.43 -1.00 5.77
N ASN A 27 7.56 -0.73 5.12
CA ASN A 27 8.15 0.61 5.10
C ASN A 27 7.36 1.60 4.25
N ALA A 28 6.72 1.15 3.15
CA ALA A 28 5.96 2.02 2.27
C ALA A 28 4.71 2.59 2.96
N VAL A 29 4.00 1.77 3.75
CA VAL A 29 2.87 2.24 4.57
C VAL A 29 3.36 3.18 5.68
N ASN A 30 4.48 2.85 6.34
CA ASN A 30 5.06 3.71 7.36
C ASN A 30 5.47 5.09 6.79
N LEU A 31 6.11 5.13 5.62
CA LEU A 31 6.45 6.38 4.94
C LEU A 31 5.21 7.19 4.51
N THR A 32 4.05 6.55 4.37
CA THR A 32 2.79 7.22 4.02
C THR A 32 2.10 7.83 5.25
N ASP A 33 2.48 7.43 6.47
CA ASP A 33 1.91 7.92 7.74
C ASP A 33 2.50 9.29 8.13
N GLY A 34 2.48 10.25 7.22
CA GLY A 34 3.04 11.59 7.42
C GLY A 34 2.02 12.71 7.53
N LEU A 35 0.73 12.45 7.27
CA LEU A 35 -0.38 13.40 7.38
C LEU A 35 -1.58 12.74 8.05
N ASP A 36 -2.38 13.55 8.75
CA ASP A 36 -3.58 13.12 9.46
C ASP A 36 -4.54 12.35 8.54
N GLY A 37 -4.83 11.09 8.87
CA GLY A 37 -5.74 10.21 8.14
C GLY A 37 -5.18 9.64 6.82
N LEU A 38 -4.00 10.04 6.38
CA LEU A 38 -3.48 9.61 5.07
C LEU A 38 -3.24 8.10 5.04
N ALA A 39 -2.45 7.55 5.95
CA ALA A 39 -2.15 6.13 6.01
C ALA A 39 -3.39 5.29 6.33
N ALA A 40 -4.14 5.66 7.35
CA ALA A 40 -5.32 4.91 7.76
C ALA A 40 -6.38 4.84 6.65
N GLY A 41 -6.65 5.95 5.95
CA GLY A 41 -7.64 5.98 4.87
C GLY A 41 -7.20 5.23 3.62
N THR A 42 -5.93 5.33 3.26
CA THR A 42 -5.38 4.56 2.12
C THR A 42 -5.34 3.07 2.41
N VAL A 43 -4.91 2.66 3.61
CA VAL A 43 -4.93 1.25 4.04
C VAL A 43 -6.35 0.71 4.08
N MET A 44 -7.32 1.45 4.61
CA MET A 44 -8.73 1.07 4.62
C MET A 44 -9.21 0.67 3.22
N VAL A 45 -8.97 1.54 2.22
CA VAL A 45 -9.39 1.30 0.83
C VAL A 45 -8.72 0.04 0.27
N VAL A 46 -7.43 -0.10 0.47
CA VAL A 46 -6.65 -1.24 -0.01
C VAL A 46 -7.09 -2.55 0.65
N MET A 47 -7.34 -2.54 1.97
CA MET A 47 -7.80 -3.72 2.72
C MET A 47 -9.21 -4.16 2.31
N LEU A 48 -10.12 -3.23 1.99
CA LEU A 48 -11.45 -3.57 1.46
C LEU A 48 -11.34 -4.31 0.11
N VAL A 49 -10.45 -3.88 -0.76
CA VAL A 49 -10.21 -4.56 -2.04
C VAL A 49 -9.54 -5.92 -1.83
N MET A 50 -8.57 -6.03 -0.93
CA MET A 50 -7.94 -7.29 -0.58
C MET A 50 -8.94 -8.28 0.05
N ALA A 51 -9.87 -7.80 0.88
CA ALA A 51 -10.95 -8.62 1.42
C ALA A 51 -11.86 -9.18 0.29
N ALA A 52 -12.23 -8.34 -0.68
CA ALA A 52 -13.03 -8.75 -1.82
C ALA A 52 -12.30 -9.79 -2.71
N ILE A 53 -11.01 -9.59 -2.94
CA ILE A 53 -10.16 -10.56 -3.69
C ILE A 53 -10.08 -11.89 -2.95
N ALA A 54 -9.78 -11.88 -1.64
CA ALA A 54 -9.67 -13.08 -0.82
C ALA A 54 -11.02 -13.84 -0.76
N PHE A 55 -12.11 -13.11 -0.58
CA PHE A 55 -13.46 -13.68 -0.59
C PHE A 55 -13.77 -14.35 -1.94
N ARG A 56 -13.45 -13.68 -3.04
CA ARG A 56 -13.65 -14.22 -4.39
C ARG A 56 -12.76 -15.44 -4.69
N ALA A 57 -11.55 -15.48 -4.11
CA ALA A 57 -10.63 -16.61 -4.19
C ALA A 57 -11.09 -17.82 -3.33
N GLY A 58 -12.16 -17.68 -2.56
CA GLY A 58 -12.68 -18.74 -1.68
C GLY A 58 -11.88 -18.93 -0.39
N VAL A 59 -11.01 -17.97 -0.02
CA VAL A 59 -10.19 -18.03 1.21
C VAL A 59 -10.78 -17.08 2.26
N LEU A 60 -11.65 -17.64 3.10
CA LEU A 60 -12.48 -16.85 4.01
C LEU A 60 -11.67 -16.17 5.12
N GLU A 61 -10.70 -16.86 5.71
CA GLU A 61 -9.92 -16.34 6.82
C GLU A 61 -9.14 -15.06 6.45
N PRO A 62 -8.38 -15.01 5.33
CA PRO A 62 -7.77 -13.78 4.85
C PRO A 62 -8.78 -12.68 4.53
N ALA A 63 -9.97 -13.02 4.01
CA ALA A 63 -11.01 -12.06 3.72
C ALA A 63 -11.55 -11.41 5.00
N LEU A 64 -11.83 -12.20 6.03
CA LEU A 64 -12.26 -11.71 7.35
C LEU A 64 -11.17 -10.87 8.02
N PHE A 65 -9.92 -11.30 7.95
CA PHE A 65 -8.80 -10.56 8.50
C PHE A 65 -8.63 -9.18 7.83
N ALA A 66 -8.65 -9.14 6.49
CA ALA A 66 -8.57 -7.88 5.75
C ALA A 66 -9.77 -6.96 6.04
N GLY A 67 -10.99 -7.52 6.12
CA GLY A 67 -12.19 -6.79 6.49
C GLY A 67 -12.13 -6.22 7.92
N ALA A 68 -11.62 -7.00 8.88
CA ALA A 68 -11.44 -6.54 10.25
C ALA A 68 -10.43 -5.39 10.35
N LEU A 69 -9.30 -5.48 9.61
CA LEU A 69 -8.33 -4.38 9.54
C LEU A 69 -8.90 -3.14 8.88
N ALA A 70 -9.70 -3.29 7.81
CA ALA A 70 -10.40 -2.16 7.20
C ALA A 70 -11.34 -1.49 8.19
N GLY A 71 -12.12 -2.29 8.94
CA GLY A 71 -13.00 -1.80 10.00
C GLY A 71 -12.25 -1.08 11.12
N ALA A 72 -11.11 -1.62 11.55
CA ALA A 72 -10.25 -0.97 12.54
C ALA A 72 -9.72 0.38 12.04
N CYS A 73 -9.30 0.46 10.76
CA CYS A 73 -8.88 1.72 10.16
C CYS A 73 -10.03 2.74 10.07
N ILE A 74 -11.27 2.30 9.79
CA ILE A 74 -12.45 3.18 9.81
C ILE A 74 -12.68 3.76 11.20
N GLY A 75 -12.65 2.90 12.23
CA GLY A 75 -12.81 3.35 13.63
C GLY A 75 -11.68 4.28 14.06
N PHE A 76 -10.45 4.00 13.66
CA PHE A 76 -9.29 4.84 13.94
C PHE A 76 -9.39 6.21 13.24
N LEU A 77 -9.86 6.26 11.99
CA LEU A 77 -10.04 7.49 11.21
C LEU A 77 -10.99 8.48 11.87
N TRP A 78 -11.94 8.01 12.67
CA TRP A 78 -12.83 8.90 13.43
C TRP A 78 -12.06 9.88 14.31
N PHE A 79 -10.92 9.46 14.84
CA PHE A 79 -10.06 10.26 15.71
C PHE A 79 -8.78 10.75 15.02
N ASN A 80 -8.40 10.13 13.92
CA ASN A 80 -7.17 10.46 13.19
C ASN A 80 -7.41 11.35 11.96
N SER A 81 -8.67 11.68 11.62
CA SER A 81 -8.96 12.66 10.57
C SER A 81 -8.57 14.08 11.01
N HIS A 82 -8.10 14.88 10.05
CA HIS A 82 -7.58 16.22 10.34
C HIS A 82 -8.66 17.18 10.92
N PRO A 83 -8.38 17.90 12.03
CA PRO A 83 -7.20 17.80 12.90
C PRO A 83 -7.26 16.53 13.78
N ALA A 84 -6.18 15.75 13.79
CA ALA A 84 -6.16 14.46 14.46
C ALA A 84 -6.06 14.59 15.99
N ASP A 85 -6.90 13.83 16.70
CA ASP A 85 -6.82 13.68 18.16
C ASP A 85 -5.80 12.60 18.57
N ILE A 86 -5.58 11.59 17.70
CA ILE A 86 -4.64 10.47 17.92
C ILE A 86 -3.81 10.19 16.68
N PHE A 87 -2.61 9.67 16.86
CA PHE A 87 -1.67 9.34 15.79
C PHE A 87 -1.38 7.84 15.77
N MET A 88 -1.17 7.28 14.56
CA MET A 88 -0.92 5.85 14.37
C MET A 88 0.47 5.44 14.86
N GLY A 89 1.48 6.20 14.47
CA GLY A 89 2.89 5.94 14.74
C GLY A 89 3.41 4.66 14.08
N ASP A 90 4.68 4.38 14.32
CA ASP A 90 5.39 3.25 13.68
C ASP A 90 4.76 1.90 14.02
N THR A 91 4.25 1.72 15.24
CA THR A 91 3.62 0.45 15.65
C THR A 91 2.43 0.10 14.77
N GLY A 92 1.56 1.07 14.47
CA GLY A 92 0.38 0.85 13.64
C GLY A 92 0.74 0.76 12.15
N SER A 93 1.50 1.71 11.65
CA SER A 93 1.81 1.81 10.21
C SER A 93 2.67 0.64 9.73
N LEU A 94 3.68 0.21 10.50
CA LEU A 94 4.49 -0.98 10.16
C LEU A 94 3.66 -2.26 10.23
N ALA A 95 2.79 -2.40 11.25
CA ALA A 95 1.92 -3.57 11.37
C ALA A 95 0.92 -3.68 10.20
N LEU A 96 0.30 -2.57 9.79
CA LEU A 96 -0.61 -2.53 8.65
C LEU A 96 0.09 -2.84 7.33
N GLY A 97 1.30 -2.33 7.11
CA GLY A 97 2.11 -2.64 5.93
C GLY A 97 2.51 -4.11 5.87
N MET A 98 2.91 -4.69 7.02
CA MET A 98 3.22 -6.12 7.13
C MET A 98 1.98 -6.97 6.88
N ALA A 99 0.83 -6.62 7.46
CA ALA A 99 -0.43 -7.33 7.26
C ALA A 99 -0.84 -7.35 5.78
N LEU A 100 -0.68 -6.22 5.06
CA LEU A 100 -0.95 -6.13 3.63
C LEU A 100 -0.03 -7.07 2.83
N GLY A 101 1.25 -7.09 3.15
CA GLY A 101 2.22 -7.99 2.52
C GLY A 101 1.90 -9.46 2.76
N CYS A 102 1.56 -9.84 4.00
CA CYS A 102 1.16 -11.21 4.34
C CYS A 102 -0.11 -11.62 3.59
N LEU A 103 -1.12 -10.75 3.52
CA LEU A 103 -2.34 -10.99 2.74
C LEU A 103 -2.02 -11.25 1.28
N ALA A 104 -1.14 -10.46 0.67
CA ALA A 104 -0.74 -10.63 -0.72
C ALA A 104 -0.09 -12.00 -0.97
N VAL A 105 0.79 -12.45 -0.08
CA VAL A 105 1.45 -13.77 -0.18
C VAL A 105 0.43 -14.90 -0.01
N VAL A 106 -0.46 -14.81 0.99
CA VAL A 106 -1.47 -15.86 1.26
C VAL A 106 -2.49 -15.96 0.13
N THR A 107 -2.91 -14.85 -0.45
CA THR A 107 -3.87 -14.81 -1.56
C THR A 107 -3.22 -14.98 -2.95
N LYS A 108 -1.89 -15.13 -3.02
CA LYS A 108 -1.13 -15.24 -4.28
C LYS A 108 -1.33 -14.03 -5.21
N THR A 109 -1.40 -12.85 -4.63
CA THR A 109 -1.64 -11.58 -5.33
C THR A 109 -0.45 -10.63 -5.24
N GLU A 110 0.76 -11.16 -5.12
CA GLU A 110 1.99 -10.40 -4.85
C GLU A 110 2.28 -9.33 -5.92
N PHE A 111 1.96 -9.61 -7.20
CA PHE A 111 2.10 -8.62 -8.27
C PHE A 111 0.94 -7.63 -8.31
N VAL A 112 -0.26 -8.11 -8.01
CA VAL A 112 -1.48 -7.29 -8.05
C VAL A 112 -1.48 -6.28 -6.89
N VAL A 113 -0.94 -6.66 -5.72
CA VAL A 113 -0.85 -5.77 -4.56
C VAL A 113 0.04 -4.56 -4.81
N ILE A 114 1.04 -4.66 -5.69
CA ILE A 114 1.87 -3.51 -6.11
C ILE A 114 1.02 -2.44 -6.81
N ILE A 115 -0.01 -2.86 -7.55
CA ILE A 115 -0.95 -1.95 -8.22
C ILE A 115 -2.00 -1.46 -7.24
N ILE A 116 -2.63 -2.37 -6.47
CA ILE A 116 -3.64 -2.04 -5.45
C ILE A 116 -3.07 -1.05 -4.42
N GLY A 117 -1.86 -1.30 -3.93
CA GLY A 117 -1.11 -0.45 -3.01
C GLY A 117 -0.20 0.55 -3.72
N GLY A 118 -0.47 0.89 -4.98
CA GLY A 118 0.42 1.70 -5.81
C GLY A 118 0.72 3.09 -5.25
N LEU A 119 -0.17 3.64 -4.42
CA LEU A 119 0.11 4.89 -3.71
C LEU A 119 1.28 4.70 -2.72
N PHE A 120 1.27 3.65 -1.91
CA PHE A 120 2.37 3.33 -0.99
C PHE A 120 3.68 3.13 -1.74
N VAL A 121 3.61 2.43 -2.88
CA VAL A 121 4.78 2.22 -3.76
C VAL A 121 5.30 3.57 -4.28
N ALA A 122 4.43 4.47 -4.72
CA ALA A 122 4.82 5.79 -5.21
C ALA A 122 5.48 6.65 -4.10
N GLU A 123 4.93 6.61 -2.88
CA GLU A 123 5.51 7.28 -1.72
C GLU A 123 6.93 6.77 -1.42
N ALA A 124 7.11 5.46 -1.31
CA ALA A 124 8.42 4.85 -1.05
C ALA A 124 9.42 5.11 -2.19
N LEU A 125 8.99 4.96 -3.45
CA LEU A 125 9.84 5.23 -4.61
C LEU A 125 10.27 6.69 -4.66
N SER A 126 9.40 7.64 -4.30
CA SER A 126 9.74 9.05 -4.28
C SER A 126 10.91 9.34 -3.33
N VAL A 127 10.93 8.69 -2.16
CA VAL A 127 12.03 8.81 -1.19
C VAL A 127 13.30 8.17 -1.74
N MET A 128 13.22 6.95 -2.27
CA MET A 128 14.39 6.26 -2.83
C MET A 128 15.01 7.06 -3.99
N ILE A 129 14.19 7.54 -4.93
CA ILE A 129 14.65 8.34 -6.07
C ILE A 129 15.28 9.63 -5.58
N GLN A 130 14.63 10.34 -4.64
CA GLN A 130 15.15 11.59 -4.07
C GLN A 130 16.52 11.40 -3.42
N VAL A 131 16.66 10.38 -2.57
CA VAL A 131 17.90 10.10 -1.85
C VAL A 131 19.02 9.72 -2.82
N PHE A 132 18.74 8.82 -3.76
CA PHE A 132 19.73 8.36 -4.75
C PHE A 132 20.21 9.52 -5.64
N TYR A 133 19.28 10.31 -6.16
CA TYR A 133 19.60 11.45 -7.02
C TYR A 133 20.37 12.52 -6.26
N TYR A 134 19.93 12.84 -5.03
CA TYR A 134 20.61 13.83 -4.20
C TYR A 134 22.03 13.43 -3.81
N LYS A 135 22.27 12.15 -3.52
CA LYS A 135 23.62 11.64 -3.24
C LYS A 135 24.57 11.85 -4.42
N LYS A 136 24.08 11.68 -5.66
CA LYS A 136 24.88 11.83 -6.89
C LYS A 136 25.06 13.28 -7.33
N THR A 137 23.99 14.09 -7.28
CA THR A 137 23.94 15.40 -7.94
C THR A 137 23.92 16.57 -6.97
N LYS A 138 23.66 16.32 -5.68
CA LYS A 138 23.36 17.34 -4.64
C LYS A 138 22.17 18.26 -4.99
N LYS A 139 21.34 17.83 -5.96
CA LYS A 139 20.11 18.52 -6.36
C LYS A 139 18.90 17.69 -5.96
N ARG A 140 17.76 18.36 -5.73
CA ARG A 140 16.49 17.69 -5.40
C ARG A 140 15.65 17.53 -6.68
N ILE A 141 14.98 16.38 -6.84
CA ILE A 141 13.95 16.14 -7.86
C ILE A 141 12.62 16.68 -7.35
N PHE A 142 12.22 16.22 -6.15
CA PHE A 142 11.02 16.70 -5.47
C PHE A 142 11.37 17.84 -4.51
N LEU A 143 10.44 18.75 -4.27
CA LEU A 143 10.62 19.81 -3.27
C LEU A 143 10.88 19.19 -1.89
N MET A 144 10.15 18.13 -1.58
CA MET A 144 10.34 17.28 -0.41
C MET A 144 9.86 15.87 -0.76
N ALA A 145 10.40 14.83 -0.14
CA ALA A 145 9.92 13.46 -0.21
C ALA A 145 9.60 12.98 1.23
N PRO A 146 8.60 12.13 1.40
CA PRO A 146 7.68 11.52 0.41
C PRO A 146 6.78 12.49 -0.38
N LEU A 147 5.99 11.96 -1.36
CA LEU A 147 5.21 12.79 -2.31
C LEU A 147 4.18 13.71 -1.65
N HIS A 148 3.52 13.28 -0.57
CA HIS A 148 2.56 14.11 0.14
C HIS A 148 3.19 15.44 0.58
N HIS A 149 4.40 15.43 1.13
CA HIS A 149 5.13 16.63 1.50
C HIS A 149 5.53 17.51 0.29
N HIS A 150 5.73 16.92 -0.88
CA HIS A 150 5.95 17.69 -2.10
C HIS A 150 4.75 18.55 -2.44
N PHE A 151 3.54 18.03 -2.30
CA PHE A 151 2.31 18.78 -2.58
C PHE A 151 2.00 19.82 -1.50
N GLU A 152 2.31 19.56 -0.22
CA GLU A 152 2.25 20.58 0.82
C GLU A 152 3.20 21.75 0.52
N LYS A 153 4.44 21.46 0.11
CA LYS A 153 5.41 22.50 -0.30
C LYS A 153 4.98 23.26 -1.54
N LYS A 154 4.06 22.71 -2.34
CA LYS A 154 3.39 23.43 -3.44
C LYS A 154 2.21 24.30 -2.98
N GLY A 155 1.90 24.31 -1.68
CA GLY A 155 0.83 25.15 -1.12
C GLY A 155 -0.54 24.46 -1.10
N TRP A 156 -0.62 23.12 -1.20
CA TRP A 156 -1.87 22.40 -0.97
C TRP A 156 -2.10 22.27 0.54
N SER A 157 -3.36 22.44 0.98
CA SER A 157 -3.72 22.16 2.36
C SER A 157 -3.64 20.63 2.60
N GLU A 158 -3.36 20.25 3.83
CA GLU A 158 -3.25 18.86 4.26
C GLU A 158 -4.47 18.04 3.86
N THR A 159 -5.67 18.50 4.21
CA THR A 159 -6.93 17.85 3.85
C THR A 159 -7.08 17.65 2.34
N LYS A 160 -6.61 18.61 1.53
CA LYS A 160 -6.64 18.50 0.07
C LYS A 160 -5.69 17.42 -0.44
N VAL A 161 -4.51 17.29 0.16
CA VAL A 161 -3.56 16.21 -0.17
C VAL A 161 -4.19 14.88 0.18
N VAL A 162 -4.65 14.70 1.41
CA VAL A 162 -5.21 13.45 1.93
C VAL A 162 -6.39 12.97 1.08
N VAL A 163 -7.40 13.82 0.83
CA VAL A 163 -8.56 13.43 0.03
C VAL A 163 -8.17 13.03 -1.40
N ARG A 164 -7.26 13.77 -2.05
CA ARG A 164 -6.80 13.42 -3.40
C ARG A 164 -6.02 12.11 -3.44
N PHE A 165 -5.22 11.85 -2.41
CA PHE A 165 -4.48 10.60 -2.29
C PHE A 165 -5.41 9.42 -2.03
N TRP A 166 -6.49 9.59 -1.24
CA TRP A 166 -7.54 8.57 -1.11
C TRP A 166 -8.21 8.26 -2.46
N ILE A 167 -8.52 9.30 -3.25
CA ILE A 167 -9.11 9.11 -4.59
C ILE A 167 -8.13 8.32 -5.49
N VAL A 168 -6.86 8.71 -5.53
CA VAL A 168 -5.83 8.01 -6.31
C VAL A 168 -5.66 6.57 -5.83
N SER A 169 -5.61 6.34 -4.51
CA SER A 169 -5.56 5.01 -3.93
C SER A 169 -6.76 4.16 -4.35
N GLY A 170 -7.97 4.74 -4.29
CA GLY A 170 -9.19 4.07 -4.73
C GLY A 170 -9.18 3.68 -6.21
N MET A 171 -8.68 4.57 -7.07
CA MET A 171 -8.53 4.28 -8.51
C MET A 171 -7.52 3.15 -8.77
N LEU A 172 -6.37 3.18 -8.10
CA LEU A 172 -5.35 2.14 -8.22
C LEU A 172 -5.85 0.80 -7.67
N ALA A 173 -6.54 0.81 -6.53
CA ALA A 173 -7.13 -0.37 -5.92
C ALA A 173 -8.21 -0.98 -6.83
N ALA A 174 -9.08 -0.16 -7.42
CA ALA A 174 -10.06 -0.61 -8.39
C ALA A 174 -9.40 -1.18 -9.65
N CYS A 175 -8.37 -0.54 -10.18
CA CYS A 175 -7.60 -1.03 -11.32
C CYS A 175 -6.99 -2.41 -11.03
N GLY A 176 -6.34 -2.56 -9.88
CA GLY A 176 -5.77 -3.85 -9.45
C GLY A 176 -6.84 -4.93 -9.26
N PHE A 177 -8.01 -4.58 -8.74
CA PHE A 177 -9.15 -5.51 -8.62
C PHE A 177 -9.63 -5.99 -9.99
N VAL A 178 -9.83 -5.07 -10.94
CA VAL A 178 -10.23 -5.42 -12.32
C VAL A 178 -9.18 -6.30 -12.98
N LEU A 179 -7.89 -6.00 -12.79
CA LEU A 179 -6.80 -6.81 -13.33
C LEU A 179 -6.83 -8.23 -12.76
N TYR A 180 -7.01 -8.37 -11.43
CA TYR A 180 -7.16 -9.68 -10.79
C TYR A 180 -8.33 -10.46 -11.39
N PHE A 181 -9.47 -9.80 -11.57
CA PHE A 181 -10.65 -10.43 -12.18
C PHE A 181 -10.39 -10.88 -13.62
N ALA A 182 -9.79 -10.03 -14.44
CA ALA A 182 -9.49 -10.35 -15.83
C ALA A 182 -8.55 -11.56 -15.96
N THR A 183 -7.57 -11.69 -15.06
CA THR A 183 -6.63 -12.82 -15.06
C THR A 183 -7.23 -14.12 -14.52
N THR A 184 -8.25 -14.04 -13.65
CA THR A 184 -8.90 -15.24 -13.08
C THR A 184 -10.11 -15.73 -13.87
N LEU A 185 -10.72 -14.89 -14.72
CA LEU A 185 -11.81 -15.29 -15.63
C LEU A 185 -11.31 -15.94 -16.93
N GLY A 186 -10.04 -15.72 -17.28
CA GLY A 186 -9.41 -16.28 -18.49
C GLY A 186 -8.63 -17.59 -18.23
N ALA A 187 -8.64 -18.07 -16.97
CA ALA A 187 -8.00 -19.32 -16.56
C ALA A 187 -9.05 -20.36 -16.18
#